data_88868081ff4a17a33c50785af4e341de
#
_entry.id   88868081ff4a17a33c50785af4e341de
#
_cell.length_a   1.000
_cell.length_b   1.000
_cell.length_c   1.000
_cell.angle_alpha   90.00
_cell.angle_beta   90.00
_cell.angle_gamma   90.00
#
_symmetry.space_group_name_H-M   'P 1'
#
loop_
_entity.id
_entity.type
_entity.pdbx_description
1 polymer ?
#
loop_
_entity_poly.entity_id
_entity_poly.type
_entity_poly.pdbx_seq_one_letter_code
_entity_poly.pdbx_strand_id
1 'polypeptide(L)'
;AGQALFDFDQAPLVARYEVASQALATAEAEYRQFAQLALSDIKSKAQLSLVQGKIEERKAEAQFLRGQLERSHVLSPQDGVALFDDPTEWIGRPVVTGERIMRIALPEDVEVEAWLPVGDAIPLADGAPVSLYLNASPLHSVSAFVRYASHDAVQRPDGNYAYRVR
;
A
#
# COMPACT_ATOMS: atom_id res chain seq x y z
N ALA A 1 -0.51 4.87 13.31
CA ALA A 1 -0.83 3.66 12.56
C ALA A 1 -2.36 3.44 12.53
N GLY A 2 -2.91 2.76 11.51
CA GLY A 2 -4.33 2.43 11.41
C GLY A 2 -5.25 3.58 10.98
N GLN A 3 -4.78 4.77 10.77
CA GLN A 3 -5.57 5.88 10.23
C GLN A 3 -5.84 5.63 8.74
N ALA A 4 -7.08 5.88 8.28
CA ALA A 4 -7.43 5.83 6.87
C ALA A 4 -6.64 6.89 6.08
N LEU A 5 -6.07 6.47 4.95
CA LEU A 5 -5.30 7.32 4.04
C LEU A 5 -6.12 7.67 2.80
N PHE A 6 -6.63 6.67 2.14
CA PHE A 6 -7.49 6.80 0.96
C PHE A 6 -8.26 5.50 0.70
N ASP A 7 -9.26 5.58 -0.15
CA ASP A 7 -10.06 4.44 -0.59
C ASP A 7 -9.99 4.32 -2.11
N PHE A 8 -9.91 3.08 -2.59
CA PHE A 8 -10.18 2.80 -3.99
C PHE A 8 -11.70 2.82 -4.26
N ASP A 9 -12.09 2.94 -5.53
CA ASP A 9 -13.50 2.82 -5.89
C ASP A 9 -14.05 1.45 -5.49
N GLN A 10 -14.95 1.46 -4.51
CA GLN A 10 -15.51 0.25 -3.92
C GLN A 10 -16.81 -0.20 -4.59
N ALA A 11 -17.49 0.68 -5.33
CA ALA A 11 -18.80 0.38 -5.88
C ALA A 11 -18.87 -0.93 -6.67
N PRO A 12 -17.93 -1.23 -7.60
CA PRO A 12 -17.95 -2.48 -8.33
C PRO A 12 -17.62 -3.70 -7.45
N LEU A 13 -16.80 -3.54 -6.40
CA LEU A 13 -16.46 -4.63 -5.48
C LEU A 13 -17.63 -4.95 -4.55
N VAL A 14 -18.32 -3.93 -4.04
CA VAL A 14 -19.52 -4.09 -3.20
C VAL A 14 -20.58 -4.84 -3.98
N ALA A 15 -20.90 -4.42 -5.21
CA ALA A 15 -21.89 -5.09 -6.04
C ALA A 15 -21.56 -6.57 -6.29
N ARG A 16 -20.30 -6.89 -6.58
CA ARG A 16 -19.85 -8.28 -6.78
C ARG A 16 -19.95 -9.09 -5.49
N TYR A 17 -19.55 -8.52 -4.36
CA TYR A 17 -19.65 -9.19 -3.07
C TYR A 17 -21.11 -9.48 -2.69
N GLU A 18 -22.03 -8.55 -2.91
CA GLU A 18 -23.45 -8.75 -2.67
C GLU A 18 -24.01 -9.90 -3.51
N VAL A 19 -23.67 -9.97 -4.81
CA VAL A 19 -24.08 -11.08 -5.69
C VAL A 19 -23.52 -12.42 -5.20
N ALA A 20 -22.22 -12.47 -4.83
CA ALA A 20 -21.60 -13.69 -4.33
C ALA A 20 -22.19 -14.12 -2.97
N SER A 21 -22.46 -13.18 -2.10
CA SER A 21 -23.11 -13.41 -0.79
C SER A 21 -24.51 -13.96 -0.96
N GLN A 22 -25.28 -13.42 -1.91
CA GLN A 22 -26.62 -13.92 -2.22
C GLN A 22 -26.57 -15.33 -2.82
N ALA A 23 -25.59 -15.63 -3.68
CA ALA A 23 -25.39 -16.95 -4.25
C ALA A 23 -25.05 -17.98 -3.17
N LEU A 24 -24.23 -17.60 -2.16
CA LEU A 24 -23.94 -18.43 -1.00
C LEU A 24 -25.23 -18.70 -0.19
N ALA A 25 -25.98 -17.67 0.14
CA ALA A 25 -27.24 -17.82 0.89
C ALA A 25 -28.24 -18.73 0.18
N THR A 26 -28.30 -18.67 -1.16
CA THR A 26 -29.12 -19.58 -1.97
C THR A 26 -28.65 -21.04 -1.88
N ALA A 27 -27.33 -21.27 -2.01
CA ALA A 27 -26.77 -22.63 -1.86
C ALA A 27 -27.02 -23.21 -0.46
N GLU A 28 -26.91 -22.41 0.57
CA GLU A 28 -27.23 -22.82 1.94
C GLU A 28 -28.72 -23.14 2.13
N ALA A 29 -29.61 -22.40 1.47
CA ALA A 29 -31.05 -22.69 1.48
C ALA A 29 -31.36 -24.02 0.75
N GLU A 30 -30.72 -24.25 -0.43
CA GLU A 30 -30.81 -25.53 -1.14
C GLU A 30 -30.36 -26.69 -0.24
N TYR A 31 -29.24 -26.54 0.46
CA TYR A 31 -28.72 -27.56 1.37
C TYR A 31 -29.72 -27.87 2.48
N ARG A 32 -30.31 -26.86 3.11
CA ARG A 32 -31.34 -27.06 4.14
C ARG A 32 -32.54 -27.83 3.62
N GLN A 33 -32.99 -27.52 2.39
CA GLN A 33 -34.10 -28.24 1.75
C GLN A 33 -33.74 -29.72 1.50
N PHE A 34 -32.57 -30.02 0.91
CA PHE A 34 -32.15 -31.39 0.66
C PHE A 34 -31.88 -32.13 1.97
N ALA A 35 -31.38 -31.49 3.01
CA ALA A 35 -31.18 -32.07 4.32
C ALA A 35 -32.50 -32.59 4.95
N GLN A 36 -33.58 -31.82 4.78
CA GLN A 36 -34.91 -32.24 5.22
C GLN A 36 -35.43 -33.44 4.41
N LEU A 37 -35.28 -33.43 3.09
CA LEU A 37 -35.72 -34.52 2.21
C LEU A 37 -34.90 -35.79 2.42
N ALA A 38 -33.62 -35.69 2.74
CA ALA A 38 -32.72 -36.81 2.94
C ALA A 38 -33.08 -37.69 4.18
N LEU A 39 -33.94 -37.21 5.04
CA LEU A 39 -34.47 -37.99 6.15
C LEU A 39 -35.34 -39.15 5.66
N SER A 40 -35.94 -39.05 4.48
CA SER A 40 -36.86 -40.03 3.91
C SER A 40 -36.43 -40.60 2.53
N ASP A 41 -35.45 -39.98 1.85
CA ASP A 41 -35.03 -40.37 0.51
C ASP A 41 -33.52 -40.51 0.35
N ILE A 42 -33.08 -41.70 -0.09
CA ILE A 42 -31.65 -42.03 -0.32
C ILE A 42 -31.04 -41.17 -1.44
N LYS A 43 -31.80 -40.79 -2.46
CA LYS A 43 -31.29 -39.99 -3.57
C LYS A 43 -30.93 -38.57 -3.08
N SER A 44 -31.71 -38.03 -2.14
CA SER A 44 -31.46 -36.73 -1.53
C SER A 44 -30.17 -36.70 -0.71
N LYS A 45 -29.75 -37.85 -0.12
CA LYS A 45 -28.45 -37.98 0.56
C LYS A 45 -27.26 -37.82 -0.40
N ALA A 46 -27.33 -38.37 -1.61
CA ALA A 46 -26.28 -38.21 -2.61
C ALA A 46 -26.14 -36.76 -3.07
N GLN A 47 -27.27 -36.02 -3.15
CA GLN A 47 -27.29 -34.63 -3.52
C GLN A 47 -26.70 -33.67 -2.45
N LEU A 48 -26.80 -34.06 -1.18
CA LEU A 48 -26.22 -33.25 -0.08
C LEU A 48 -24.72 -32.99 -0.25
N SER A 49 -23.95 -33.98 -0.66
CA SER A 49 -22.50 -33.80 -0.86
C SER A 49 -22.19 -32.83 -2.03
N LEU A 50 -23.00 -32.87 -3.09
CA LEU A 50 -22.85 -31.97 -4.23
C LEU A 50 -23.18 -30.52 -3.81
N VAL A 51 -24.30 -30.33 -3.08
CA VAL A 51 -24.70 -29.01 -2.61
C VAL A 51 -23.72 -28.49 -1.57
N GLN A 52 -23.16 -29.35 -0.72
CA GLN A 52 -22.11 -28.95 0.20
C GLN A 52 -20.85 -28.48 -0.52
N GLY A 53 -20.41 -29.15 -1.58
CA GLY A 53 -19.31 -28.67 -2.44
C GLY A 53 -19.60 -27.29 -3.04
N LYS A 54 -20.84 -27.09 -3.49
CA LYS A 54 -21.30 -25.78 -4.01
C LYS A 54 -21.26 -24.67 -2.93
N ILE A 55 -21.61 -24.98 -1.68
CA ILE A 55 -21.52 -24.04 -0.57
C ILE A 55 -20.06 -23.63 -0.36
N GLU A 56 -19.12 -24.57 -0.30
CA GLU A 56 -17.72 -24.26 -0.09
C GLU A 56 -17.14 -23.42 -1.23
N GLU A 57 -17.52 -23.69 -2.49
CA GLU A 57 -17.15 -22.87 -3.64
C GLU A 57 -17.67 -21.41 -3.49
N ARG A 58 -18.97 -21.23 -3.21
CA ARG A 58 -19.58 -19.92 -3.05
C ARG A 58 -19.05 -19.15 -1.86
N LYS A 59 -18.74 -19.85 -0.80
CA LYS A 59 -18.11 -19.29 0.40
C LYS A 59 -16.70 -18.77 0.10
N ALA A 60 -15.91 -19.55 -0.62
CA ALA A 60 -14.58 -19.13 -1.04
C ALA A 60 -14.63 -17.88 -1.94
N GLU A 61 -15.57 -17.82 -2.89
CA GLU A 61 -15.80 -16.66 -3.75
C GLU A 61 -16.19 -15.41 -2.94
N ALA A 62 -17.15 -15.53 -2.03
CA ALA A 62 -17.59 -14.43 -1.18
C ALA A 62 -16.45 -13.95 -0.26
N GLN A 63 -15.68 -14.87 0.32
CA GLN A 63 -14.52 -14.52 1.16
C GLN A 63 -13.42 -13.81 0.37
N PHE A 64 -13.15 -14.23 -0.86
CA PHE A 64 -12.18 -13.57 -1.74
C PHE A 64 -12.58 -12.13 -2.05
N LEU A 65 -13.85 -11.91 -2.44
CA LEU A 65 -14.37 -10.57 -2.74
C LEU A 65 -14.40 -9.69 -1.50
N ARG A 66 -14.77 -10.25 -0.35
CA ARG A 66 -14.69 -9.53 0.93
C ARG A 66 -13.27 -9.08 1.24
N GLY A 67 -12.29 -9.98 1.08
CA GLY A 67 -10.89 -9.63 1.27
C GLY A 67 -10.38 -8.56 0.29
N GLN A 68 -10.90 -8.51 -0.94
CA GLN A 68 -10.62 -7.42 -1.87
C GLN A 68 -11.23 -6.10 -1.39
N LEU A 69 -12.47 -6.13 -0.90
CA LEU A 69 -13.15 -4.95 -0.38
C LEU A 69 -12.43 -4.40 0.86
N GLU A 70 -12.00 -5.26 1.79
CA GLU A 70 -11.21 -4.85 2.96
C GLU A 70 -9.88 -4.19 2.56
N ARG A 71 -9.21 -4.69 1.52
CA ARG A 71 -7.96 -4.11 1.00
C ARG A 71 -8.16 -2.84 0.17
N SER A 72 -9.39 -2.53 -0.24
CA SER A 72 -9.69 -1.27 -0.93
C SER A 72 -9.66 -0.05 0.01
N HIS A 73 -9.74 -0.26 1.31
CA HIS A 73 -9.44 0.71 2.35
C HIS A 73 -7.96 0.68 2.69
N VAL A 74 -7.24 1.72 2.37
CA VAL A 74 -5.82 1.79 2.66
C VAL A 74 -5.59 2.53 3.96
N LEU A 75 -5.05 1.80 4.95
CA LEU A 75 -4.72 2.33 6.26
C LEU A 75 -3.22 2.58 6.38
N SER A 76 -2.85 3.54 7.22
CA SER A 76 -1.44 3.82 7.51
C SER A 76 -0.78 2.63 8.21
N PRO A 77 0.32 2.07 7.65
CA PRO A 77 1.04 0.96 8.27
C PRO A 77 1.82 1.37 9.51
N GLN A 78 2.14 2.66 9.65
CA GLN A 78 2.95 3.19 10.75
C GLN A 78 2.52 4.61 11.11
N ASP A 79 2.98 5.10 12.26
CA ASP A 79 2.84 6.51 12.62
C ASP A 79 3.78 7.36 11.78
N GLY A 80 3.39 8.59 11.47
CA GLY A 80 4.19 9.48 10.64
C GLY A 80 3.35 10.54 9.92
N VAL A 81 4.00 11.27 9.05
CA VAL A 81 3.39 12.29 8.19
C VAL A 81 3.23 11.72 6.79
N ALA A 82 2.03 11.81 6.24
CA ALA A 82 1.78 11.42 4.85
C ALA A 82 2.33 12.50 3.91
N LEU A 83 3.23 12.10 3.03
CA LEU A 83 3.81 12.92 1.98
C LEU A 83 3.22 12.48 0.65
N PHE A 84 2.51 13.37 -0.01
CA PHE A 84 1.89 13.14 -1.32
C PHE A 84 1.79 14.48 -2.05
N ASP A 85 1.66 14.40 -3.36
CA ASP A 85 1.42 15.56 -4.21
C ASP A 85 -0.03 16.05 -4.06
N ASP A 86 -0.52 16.90 -4.94
CA ASP A 86 -1.88 17.44 -4.85
C ASP A 86 -2.92 16.29 -4.81
N PRO A 87 -3.74 16.20 -3.74
CA PRO A 87 -4.76 15.16 -3.62
C PRO A 87 -5.76 15.18 -4.77
N THR A 88 -6.01 16.34 -5.38
CA THR A 88 -6.98 16.50 -6.46
C THR A 88 -6.56 15.79 -7.74
N GLU A 89 -5.27 15.58 -7.95
CA GLU A 89 -4.75 14.83 -9.10
C GLU A 89 -4.98 13.32 -8.99
N TRP A 90 -5.22 12.83 -7.79
CA TRP A 90 -5.43 11.41 -7.50
C TRP A 90 -6.90 10.98 -7.49
N ILE A 91 -7.83 11.94 -7.28
CA ILE A 91 -9.25 11.64 -7.24
C ILE A 91 -9.76 11.22 -8.62
N GLY A 92 -10.27 9.98 -8.70
CA GLY A 92 -10.79 9.40 -9.94
C GLY A 92 -9.73 8.94 -10.95
N ARG A 93 -8.45 9.05 -10.62
CA ARG A 93 -7.35 8.59 -11.46
C ARG A 93 -7.22 7.05 -11.37
N PRO A 94 -7.10 6.34 -12.51
CA PRO A 94 -6.78 4.92 -12.51
C PRO A 94 -5.32 4.71 -12.04
N VAL A 95 -5.10 3.74 -11.16
CA VAL A 95 -3.78 3.38 -10.65
C VAL A 95 -3.42 1.95 -11.07
N VAL A 96 -2.13 1.69 -11.22
CA VAL A 96 -1.61 0.36 -11.56
C VAL A 96 -0.93 -0.27 -10.35
N THR A 97 -0.88 -1.61 -10.35
CA THR A 97 -0.22 -2.34 -9.27
C THR A 97 1.25 -1.94 -9.16
N GLY A 98 1.68 -1.56 -7.96
CA GLY A 98 3.04 -1.10 -7.69
C GLY A 98 3.26 0.40 -7.87
N GLU A 99 2.25 1.16 -8.29
CA GLU A 99 2.31 2.62 -8.35
C GLU A 99 2.38 3.21 -6.94
N ARG A 100 3.29 4.17 -6.77
CA ARG A 100 3.45 4.87 -5.49
C ARG A 100 2.51 6.05 -5.42
N ILE A 101 1.50 5.98 -4.57
CA ILE A 101 0.53 7.05 -4.36
C ILE A 101 1.05 8.05 -3.34
N MET A 102 1.62 7.58 -2.23
CA MET A 102 2.12 8.43 -1.16
C MET A 102 3.27 7.75 -0.40
N ARG A 103 3.90 8.50 0.48
CA ARG A 103 4.93 8.02 1.40
C ARG A 103 4.57 8.43 2.82
N ILE A 104 4.76 7.54 3.78
CA ILE A 104 4.67 7.88 5.19
C ILE A 104 6.08 8.07 5.72
N ALA A 105 6.39 9.28 6.15
CA ALA A 105 7.69 9.64 6.70
C ALA A 105 7.59 9.83 8.22
N LEU A 106 8.62 9.39 8.94
CA LEU A 106 8.78 9.72 10.34
C LEU A 106 9.36 11.14 10.44
N PRO A 107 8.76 12.04 11.23
CA PRO A 107 9.25 13.42 11.35
C PRO A 107 10.68 13.51 11.89
N GLU A 108 11.10 12.50 12.64
CA GLU A 108 12.41 12.41 13.27
C GLU A 108 13.48 11.79 12.34
N ASP A 109 13.08 11.10 11.27
CA ASP A 109 13.98 10.46 10.32
C ASP A 109 14.10 11.34 9.06
N VAL A 110 14.80 12.45 9.22
CA VAL A 110 15.06 13.39 8.15
C VAL A 110 16.53 13.34 7.74
N GLU A 111 16.77 13.37 6.43
CA GLU A 111 18.13 13.51 5.88
C GLU A 111 18.20 14.70 4.94
N VAL A 112 19.37 15.29 4.83
CA VAL A 112 19.66 16.35 3.86
C VAL A 112 20.45 15.73 2.72
N GLU A 113 19.94 15.89 1.50
CA GLU A 113 20.67 15.54 0.30
C GLU A 113 21.38 16.79 -0.24
N ALA A 114 22.70 16.70 -0.33
CA ALA A 114 23.55 17.72 -0.90
C ALA A 114 24.31 17.20 -2.14
N TRP A 115 24.55 18.10 -3.06
CA TRP A 115 25.28 17.82 -4.29
C TRP A 115 26.59 18.61 -4.31
N LEU A 116 27.70 17.87 -4.23
CA LEU A 116 29.04 18.45 -4.22
C LEU A 116 29.57 18.46 -5.65
N PRO A 117 29.86 19.65 -6.23
CA PRO A 117 30.45 19.74 -7.56
C PRO A 117 31.76 18.96 -7.65
N VAL A 118 32.06 18.39 -8.82
CA VAL A 118 33.28 17.58 -9.02
C VAL A 118 34.57 18.39 -8.73
N GLY A 119 34.54 19.71 -9.01
CA GLY A 119 35.68 20.60 -8.74
C GLY A 119 35.94 20.86 -7.25
N ASP A 120 34.92 20.69 -6.41
CA ASP A 120 34.97 20.94 -4.96
C ASP A 120 35.04 19.62 -4.15
N ALA A 121 35.28 18.50 -4.86
CA ALA A 121 35.28 17.17 -4.26
C ALA A 121 36.35 17.06 -3.15
N ILE A 122 35.90 16.70 -1.96
CA ILE A 122 36.74 16.35 -0.83
C ILE A 122 36.38 14.95 -0.37
N PRO A 123 37.34 14.15 0.12
CA PRO A 123 37.05 12.84 0.69
C PRO A 123 36.19 13.01 1.96
N LEU A 124 34.97 12.50 1.89
CA LEU A 124 34.05 12.47 3.03
C LEU A 124 33.94 11.02 3.52
N ALA A 125 34.37 10.79 4.73
CA ALA A 125 34.21 9.48 5.36
C ALA A 125 32.79 9.34 5.92
N ASP A 126 32.26 8.11 5.93
CA ASP A 126 31.01 7.79 6.60
C ASP A 126 31.13 8.12 8.09
N GLY A 127 30.12 8.79 8.63
CA GLY A 127 30.12 9.29 10.00
C GLY A 127 30.89 10.58 10.23
N ALA A 128 31.48 11.22 9.22
CA ALA A 128 32.19 12.48 9.38
C ALA A 128 31.20 13.57 9.88
N PRO A 129 31.61 14.34 10.91
CA PRO A 129 30.77 15.42 11.44
C PRO A 129 30.73 16.60 10.44
N VAL A 130 29.55 17.12 10.21
CA VAL A 130 29.33 18.29 9.31
C VAL A 130 28.42 19.29 9.98
N SER A 131 28.55 20.54 9.60
CA SER A 131 27.65 21.63 10.01
C SER A 131 26.80 22.08 8.83
N LEU A 132 25.49 22.00 9.00
CA LEU A 132 24.53 22.44 7.98
C LEU A 132 24.06 23.84 8.27
N TYR A 133 24.05 24.70 7.28
CA TYR A 133 23.50 26.04 7.32
C TYR A 133 22.27 26.08 6.40
N LEU A 134 21.08 26.11 7.00
CA LEU A 134 19.84 26.12 6.25
C LEU A 134 19.53 27.52 5.74
N ASN A 135 19.02 27.66 4.52
CA ASN A 135 18.62 28.94 3.94
C ASN A 135 17.59 29.68 4.80
N ALA A 136 16.73 28.92 5.52
CA ALA A 136 15.76 29.50 6.44
C ALA A 136 16.38 30.07 7.72
N SER A 137 17.61 29.64 8.10
CA SER A 137 18.31 30.10 9.31
C SER A 137 19.83 30.08 9.09
N PRO A 138 20.36 30.98 8.26
CA PRO A 138 21.76 30.95 7.83
C PRO A 138 22.79 31.27 8.93
N LEU A 139 22.34 31.84 10.05
CA LEU A 139 23.21 32.12 11.21
C LEU A 139 23.28 31.04 12.25
N HIS A 140 22.43 30.00 12.12
CA HIS A 140 22.42 28.88 13.05
C HIS A 140 22.79 27.60 12.33
N SER A 141 23.90 26.98 12.75
CA SER A 141 24.29 25.69 12.21
C SER A 141 23.54 24.55 12.90
N VAL A 142 23.19 23.55 12.13
CA VAL A 142 22.66 22.26 12.61
C VAL A 142 23.77 21.24 12.48
N SER A 143 24.11 20.56 13.58
CA SER A 143 25.11 19.48 13.57
C SER A 143 24.50 18.24 12.90
N ALA A 144 25.25 17.64 11.99
CA ALA A 144 24.86 16.43 11.29
C ALA A 144 26.09 15.51 11.06
N PHE A 145 25.84 14.32 10.55
CA PHE A 145 26.89 13.37 10.18
C PHE A 145 26.66 12.88 8.75
N VAL A 146 27.74 12.68 8.01
CA VAL A 146 27.68 12.09 6.69
C VAL A 146 27.23 10.64 6.82
N ARG A 147 26.11 10.30 6.22
CA ARG A 147 25.57 8.94 6.17
C ARG A 147 26.07 8.18 4.94
N TYR A 148 26.22 8.92 3.84
CA TYR A 148 26.61 8.36 2.55
C TYR A 148 27.23 9.44 1.66
N ALA A 149 28.32 9.10 1.02
CA ALA A 149 28.89 9.89 -0.08
C ALA A 149 29.09 8.99 -1.29
N SER A 150 28.61 9.40 -2.48
CA SER A 150 28.79 8.61 -3.69
C SER A 150 30.27 8.58 -4.09
N HIS A 151 30.78 7.40 -4.48
CA HIS A 151 32.15 7.27 -4.98
C HIS A 151 32.29 7.86 -6.39
N ASP A 152 31.23 7.77 -7.19
CA ASP A 152 31.22 8.28 -8.56
C ASP A 152 30.32 9.52 -8.66
N ALA A 153 30.72 10.44 -9.53
CA ALA A 153 29.91 11.58 -9.88
C ALA A 153 28.67 11.14 -10.67
N VAL A 154 27.51 11.54 -10.23
CA VAL A 154 26.21 11.21 -10.82
C VAL A 154 25.70 12.42 -11.59
N GLN A 155 25.07 12.18 -12.72
CA GLN A 155 24.45 13.27 -13.47
C GLN A 155 23.19 13.75 -12.76
N ARG A 156 23.13 15.04 -12.49
CA ARG A 156 21.96 15.73 -11.92
C ARG A 156 20.92 15.99 -13.01
N PRO A 157 19.65 16.28 -12.63
CA PRO A 157 18.62 16.68 -13.58
C PRO A 157 18.96 17.89 -14.44
N ASP A 158 19.85 18.78 -13.95
CA ASP A 158 20.36 19.96 -14.67
C ASP A 158 21.49 19.64 -15.68
N GLY A 159 21.85 18.36 -15.82
CA GLY A 159 22.88 17.89 -16.75
C GLY A 159 24.31 17.94 -16.20
N ASN A 160 24.55 18.58 -15.06
CA ASN A 160 25.87 18.65 -14.43
C ASN A 160 26.20 17.38 -13.65
N TYR A 161 27.50 17.06 -13.51
CA TYR A 161 27.95 15.95 -12.67
C TYR A 161 28.32 16.46 -11.28
N ALA A 162 27.87 15.74 -10.25
CA ALA A 162 28.18 16.03 -8.86
C ALA A 162 28.19 14.74 -8.02
N TYR A 163 28.88 14.77 -6.90
CA TYR A 163 28.82 13.71 -5.90
C TYR A 163 27.60 13.92 -5.01
N ARG A 164 26.84 12.85 -4.82
CA ARG A 164 25.67 12.89 -3.93
C ARG A 164 26.11 12.57 -2.50
N VAL A 165 25.78 13.46 -1.57
CA VAL A 165 26.06 13.33 -0.14
C VAL A 165 24.75 13.35 0.63
N ARG A 166 24.61 12.47 1.57
CA ARG A 166 23.43 12.39 2.45
C ARG A 166 23.85 12.38 3.90
#